data_cfd01544d7d2e048c283fda97629210c
#
_entry.id   cfd01544d7d2e048c283fda97629210c
#
_cell.length_a   1.000
_cell.length_b   1.000
_cell.length_c   1.000
_cell.angle_alpha   90.00
_cell.angle_beta   90.00
_cell.angle_gamma   90.00
#
_symmetry.space_group_name_H-M   'P 1'
#
loop_
_entity.id
_entity.type
_entity.pdbx_description
1 polymer ?
#
loop_
_entity_poly.entity_id
_entity_poly.type
_entity_poly.pdbx_seq_one_letter_code
_entity_poly.pdbx_strand_id
1 'polypeptide(L)'
;MRPQKAAPTRRCTPRNERGGTIINILTAVVFFGLIAAGILWIMKTAGEAGQQYATAMVDTQDKATSLNCQMNLRTIGQNLQMYAIGNEGLPASIEELASWTGDSRVLRCPDPNGGEYVYIPGARTDDAAMRVVVYEPTPVHDGRHNVLFANGQIAALTPDELRAAIEGTLSGRR
;
A
#
# COMPACT_ATOMS: atom_id res chain seq x y z
N MET A 1 -20.83 8.99 -103.68
CA MET A 1 -20.49 9.88 -102.53
C MET A 1 -21.67 9.85 -101.60
N ARG A 2 -21.49 9.25 -100.33
CA ARG A 2 -22.52 9.21 -99.30
C ARG A 2 -22.21 10.23 -98.20
N PRO A 3 -23.14 11.07 -97.81
CA PRO A 3 -22.85 12.05 -96.75
C PRO A 3 -22.79 11.33 -95.36
N GLN A 4 -21.72 11.61 -94.60
CA GLN A 4 -21.57 11.16 -93.22
C GLN A 4 -22.53 11.93 -92.32
N LYS A 5 -23.33 11.21 -91.56
CA LYS A 5 -24.20 11.69 -90.47
C LYS A 5 -23.35 12.07 -89.26
N ALA A 6 -23.36 13.30 -88.87
CA ALA A 6 -22.72 13.81 -87.65
C ALA A 6 -23.40 13.19 -86.39
N ALA A 7 -22.58 12.69 -85.51
CA ALA A 7 -23.06 12.15 -84.24
C ALA A 7 -23.45 13.26 -83.26
N PRO A 8 -24.48 13.06 -82.44
CA PRO A 8 -24.94 14.09 -81.46
C PRO A 8 -23.96 14.21 -80.29
N THR A 9 -23.48 15.41 -80.08
CA THR A 9 -22.67 15.78 -78.88
C THR A 9 -23.53 15.73 -77.66
N ARG A 10 -23.24 14.80 -76.74
CA ARG A 10 -23.83 14.74 -75.40
C ARG A 10 -23.35 15.92 -74.55
N ARG A 11 -24.23 16.84 -74.24
CA ARG A 11 -23.96 17.91 -73.28
C ARG A 11 -23.89 17.26 -71.87
N CYS A 12 -22.73 17.29 -71.27
CA CYS A 12 -22.60 17.00 -69.84
C CYS A 12 -23.26 18.15 -69.04
N THR A 13 -24.38 17.91 -68.41
CA THR A 13 -24.95 18.84 -67.46
C THR A 13 -24.05 18.89 -66.22
N PRO A 14 -23.62 20.06 -65.72
CA PRO A 14 -22.84 20.15 -64.51
C PRO A 14 -23.70 19.66 -63.34
N ARG A 15 -23.24 18.57 -62.69
CA ARG A 15 -23.82 18.03 -61.48
C ARG A 15 -23.71 19.09 -60.38
N ASN A 16 -24.84 19.45 -59.80
CA ASN A 16 -24.92 20.46 -58.75
C ASN A 16 -24.21 19.92 -57.46
N GLU A 17 -22.91 20.24 -57.30
CA GLU A 17 -22.07 19.73 -56.22
C GLU A 17 -22.24 20.46 -54.87
N ARG A 18 -23.10 21.50 -54.83
CA ARG A 18 -23.25 22.33 -53.61
C ARG A 18 -23.91 21.60 -52.43
N GLY A 19 -24.75 20.58 -52.67
CA GLY A 19 -25.39 19.79 -51.59
C GLY A 19 -24.45 18.77 -50.93
N GLY A 20 -23.52 18.19 -51.72
CA GLY A 20 -22.57 17.17 -51.24
C GLY A 20 -21.54 17.72 -50.25
N THR A 21 -21.11 18.97 -50.44
CA THR A 21 -20.07 19.56 -49.61
C THR A 21 -20.56 19.84 -48.19
N ILE A 22 -21.80 20.30 -48.00
CA ILE A 22 -22.38 20.59 -46.68
C ILE A 22 -22.60 19.30 -45.91
N ILE A 23 -23.12 18.24 -46.58
CA ILE A 23 -23.31 16.92 -45.97
C ILE A 23 -21.98 16.33 -45.54
N ASN A 24 -20.94 16.41 -46.37
CA ASN A 24 -19.62 15.91 -46.03
C ASN A 24 -18.97 16.64 -44.83
N ILE A 25 -19.14 17.96 -44.77
CA ILE A 25 -18.66 18.76 -43.62
C ILE A 25 -19.41 18.37 -42.34
N LEU A 26 -20.75 18.23 -42.36
CA LEU A 26 -21.54 17.78 -41.22
C LEU A 26 -21.15 16.39 -40.77
N THR A 27 -20.97 15.46 -41.70
CA THR A 27 -20.53 14.09 -41.39
C THR A 27 -19.14 14.10 -40.73
N ALA A 28 -18.21 14.90 -41.26
CA ALA A 28 -16.87 15.00 -40.68
C ALA A 28 -16.91 15.61 -39.27
N VAL A 29 -17.70 16.63 -39.01
CA VAL A 29 -17.85 17.27 -37.70
C VAL A 29 -18.41 16.27 -36.67
N VAL A 30 -19.48 15.53 -37.07
CA VAL A 30 -20.06 14.49 -36.19
C VAL A 30 -19.07 13.36 -35.91
N PHE A 31 -18.36 12.89 -36.94
CA PHE A 31 -17.38 11.80 -36.79
C PHE A 31 -16.20 12.21 -35.87
N PHE A 32 -15.59 13.39 -36.12
CA PHE A 32 -14.52 13.86 -35.27
C PHE A 32 -15.00 14.25 -33.87
N GLY A 33 -16.22 14.74 -33.73
CA GLY A 33 -16.84 15.02 -32.44
C GLY A 33 -17.03 13.75 -31.59
N LEU A 34 -17.49 12.65 -32.21
CA LEU A 34 -17.64 11.37 -31.54
C LEU A 34 -16.28 10.76 -31.14
N ILE A 35 -15.27 10.88 -32.01
CA ILE A 35 -13.91 10.42 -31.67
C ILE A 35 -13.35 11.21 -30.47
N ALA A 36 -13.46 12.54 -30.50
CA ALA A 36 -13.00 13.38 -29.40
C ALA A 36 -13.71 13.07 -28.09
N ALA A 37 -15.05 12.90 -28.13
CA ALA A 37 -15.82 12.49 -26.95
C ALA A 37 -15.41 11.11 -26.43
N GLY A 38 -15.15 10.16 -27.33
CA GLY A 38 -14.67 8.83 -26.99
C GLY A 38 -13.29 8.85 -26.32
N ILE A 39 -12.36 9.66 -26.87
CA ILE A 39 -11.02 9.82 -26.28
C ILE A 39 -11.11 10.44 -24.88
N LEU A 40 -11.91 11.50 -24.70
CA LEU A 40 -12.11 12.12 -23.39
C LEU A 40 -12.73 11.17 -22.38
N TRP A 41 -13.68 10.34 -22.81
CA TRP A 41 -14.28 9.33 -21.95
C TRP A 41 -13.27 8.26 -21.53
N ILE A 42 -12.45 7.75 -22.47
CA ILE A 42 -11.38 6.78 -22.19
C ILE A 42 -10.33 7.39 -21.23
N MET A 43 -9.92 8.64 -21.46
CA MET A 43 -8.94 9.29 -20.59
C MET A 43 -9.46 9.46 -19.16
N LYS A 44 -10.75 9.78 -19.00
CA LYS A 44 -11.38 9.87 -17.68
C LYS A 44 -11.42 8.52 -16.97
N THR A 45 -11.92 7.49 -17.64
CA THR A 45 -12.03 6.12 -17.04
C THR A 45 -10.67 5.50 -16.77
N ALA A 46 -9.66 5.72 -17.63
CA ALA A 46 -8.30 5.26 -17.39
C ALA A 46 -7.63 5.96 -16.20
N GLY A 47 -7.92 7.25 -15.99
CA GLY A 47 -7.44 7.99 -14.83
C GLY A 47 -8.00 7.47 -13.52
N GLU A 48 -9.30 7.19 -13.46
CA GLU A 48 -9.96 6.61 -12.28
C GLU A 48 -9.44 5.20 -11.97
N ALA A 49 -9.28 4.35 -12.98
CA ALA A 49 -8.71 3.01 -12.83
C ALA A 49 -7.25 3.06 -12.33
N GLY A 50 -6.45 3.97 -12.89
CA GLY A 50 -5.04 4.15 -12.47
C GLY A 50 -4.90 4.54 -11.00
N GLN A 51 -5.79 5.41 -10.50
CA GLN A 51 -5.80 5.80 -9.08
C GLN A 51 -6.19 4.62 -8.18
N GLN A 52 -7.18 3.81 -8.57
CA GLN A 52 -7.58 2.62 -7.81
C GLN A 52 -6.44 1.60 -7.72
N TYR A 53 -5.72 1.36 -8.83
CA TYR A 53 -4.55 0.48 -8.81
C TYR A 53 -3.42 1.01 -7.93
N ALA A 54 -3.13 2.30 -7.98
CA ALA A 54 -2.10 2.92 -7.14
C ALA A 54 -2.45 2.79 -5.65
N THR A 55 -3.69 3.08 -5.27
CA THR A 55 -4.16 2.93 -3.88
C THR A 55 -4.09 1.48 -3.42
N ALA A 56 -4.56 0.52 -4.25
CA ALA A 56 -4.50 -0.90 -3.91
C ALA A 56 -3.06 -1.42 -3.76
N MET A 57 -2.11 -0.90 -4.54
CA MET A 57 -0.69 -1.25 -4.38
C MET A 57 -0.11 -0.73 -3.08
N VAL A 58 -0.40 0.53 -2.72
CA VAL A 58 0.05 1.13 -1.44
C VAL A 58 -0.53 0.33 -0.28
N ASP A 59 -1.83 0.07 -0.25
CA ASP A 59 -2.49 -0.73 0.80
C ASP A 59 -1.89 -2.13 0.94
N THR A 60 -1.53 -2.75 -0.18
CA THR A 60 -0.92 -4.09 -0.17
C THR A 60 0.50 -4.03 0.39
N GLN A 61 1.27 -3.00 0.05
CA GLN A 61 2.63 -2.80 0.55
C GLN A 61 2.61 -2.52 2.06
N ASP A 62 1.71 -1.67 2.54
CA ASP A 62 1.57 -1.35 3.96
C ASP A 62 1.21 -2.59 4.78
N LYS A 63 0.27 -3.41 4.29
CA LYS A 63 -0.07 -4.70 4.91
C LYS A 63 1.11 -5.66 4.94
N ALA A 64 1.86 -5.78 3.84
CA ALA A 64 3.04 -6.64 3.78
C ALA A 64 4.12 -6.17 4.76
N THR A 65 4.34 -4.87 4.87
CA THR A 65 5.31 -4.28 5.80
C THR A 65 4.88 -4.50 7.25
N SER A 66 3.59 -4.33 7.57
CA SER A 66 3.05 -4.63 8.89
C SER A 66 3.23 -6.09 9.29
N LEU A 67 2.98 -7.03 8.36
CA LEU A 67 3.23 -8.45 8.59
C LEU A 67 4.71 -8.74 8.85
N ASN A 68 5.63 -8.10 8.12
CA ASN A 68 7.07 -8.24 8.35
C ASN A 68 7.46 -7.73 9.74
N CYS A 69 6.90 -6.59 10.20
CA CYS A 69 7.13 -6.08 11.54
C CYS A 69 6.62 -7.05 12.61
N GLN A 70 5.43 -7.65 12.41
CA GLN A 70 4.90 -8.68 13.32
C GLN A 70 5.78 -9.94 13.34
N MET A 71 6.33 -10.34 12.20
CA MET A 71 7.30 -11.46 12.13
C MET A 71 8.58 -11.14 12.89
N ASN A 72 9.11 -9.91 12.78
CA ASN A 72 10.26 -9.47 13.55
C ASN A 72 9.96 -9.52 15.05
N LEU A 73 8.82 -8.99 15.50
CA LEU A 73 8.40 -9.06 16.91
C LEU A 73 8.25 -10.51 17.38
N ARG A 74 7.73 -11.41 16.55
CA ARG A 74 7.66 -12.84 16.88
C ARG A 74 9.05 -13.45 17.05
N THR A 75 9.98 -13.11 16.14
CA THR A 75 11.38 -13.57 16.25
C THR A 75 12.05 -13.03 17.51
N ILE A 76 11.83 -11.76 17.84
CA ILE A 76 12.31 -11.17 19.09
C ILE A 76 11.73 -11.93 20.29
N GLY A 77 10.42 -12.21 20.30
CA GLY A 77 9.78 -12.97 21.37
C GLY A 77 10.37 -14.38 21.57
N GLN A 78 10.62 -15.08 20.47
CA GLN A 78 11.28 -16.39 20.52
C GLN A 78 12.72 -16.29 21.05
N ASN A 79 13.48 -15.31 20.61
CA ASN A 79 14.83 -15.08 21.09
C ASN A 79 14.88 -14.69 22.57
N LEU A 80 13.93 -13.89 23.04
CA LEU A 80 13.78 -13.56 24.46
C LEU A 80 13.51 -14.83 25.32
N GLN A 81 12.64 -15.73 24.83
CA GLN A 81 12.38 -16.99 25.52
C GLN A 81 13.63 -17.90 25.55
N MET A 82 14.33 -18.01 24.42
CA MET A 82 15.57 -18.80 24.36
C MET A 82 16.67 -18.21 25.25
N TYR A 83 16.80 -16.89 25.28
CA TYR A 83 17.72 -16.18 26.17
C TYR A 83 17.39 -16.50 27.65
N ALA A 84 16.11 -16.40 28.03
CA ALA A 84 15.66 -16.65 29.40
C ALA A 84 15.94 -18.07 29.89
N ILE A 85 15.86 -19.08 29.01
CA ILE A 85 16.20 -20.48 29.34
C ILE A 85 17.68 -20.64 29.67
N GLY A 86 18.54 -19.91 28.92
CA GLY A 86 20.00 -20.01 29.10
C GLY A 86 20.58 -19.11 30.20
N ASN A 87 19.87 -18.04 30.59
CA ASN A 87 20.42 -16.98 31.45
C ASN A 87 19.56 -16.70 32.72
N GLU A 88 18.60 -17.57 33.03
CA GLU A 88 17.72 -17.44 34.21
C GLU A 88 16.84 -16.18 34.26
N GLY A 89 16.68 -15.49 33.12
CA GLY A 89 15.88 -14.28 33.02
C GLY A 89 15.95 -13.63 31.65
N LEU A 90 15.14 -12.59 31.45
CA LEU A 90 15.17 -11.81 30.22
C LEU A 90 16.37 -10.84 30.19
N PRO A 91 16.88 -10.44 29.00
CA PRO A 91 18.02 -9.53 28.91
C PRO A 91 17.68 -8.16 29.52
N ALA A 92 18.70 -7.48 30.04
CA ALA A 92 18.54 -6.15 30.61
C ALA A 92 18.26 -5.08 29.56
N SER A 93 18.67 -5.33 28.28
CA SER A 93 18.40 -4.42 27.17
C SER A 93 18.24 -5.18 25.84
N ILE A 94 17.72 -4.51 24.83
CA ILE A 94 17.53 -5.08 23.50
C ILE A 94 18.89 -5.27 22.79
N GLU A 95 19.89 -4.44 23.11
CA GLU A 95 21.25 -4.55 22.58
C GLU A 95 21.96 -5.80 23.11
N GLU A 96 21.67 -6.19 24.35
CA GLU A 96 22.16 -7.44 24.93
C GLU A 96 21.58 -8.64 24.16
N LEU A 97 20.28 -8.61 23.85
CA LEU A 97 19.65 -9.61 23.00
C LEU A 97 20.28 -9.66 21.61
N ALA A 98 20.53 -8.48 20.98
CA ALA A 98 21.19 -8.38 19.69
C ALA A 98 22.58 -9.00 19.70
N SER A 99 23.35 -8.73 20.73
CA SER A 99 24.69 -9.28 20.92
C SER A 99 24.67 -10.78 21.07
N TRP A 100 23.68 -11.30 21.79
CA TRP A 100 23.52 -12.75 22.01
C TRP A 100 23.08 -13.49 20.73
N THR A 101 22.14 -12.90 19.94
CA THR A 101 21.64 -13.49 18.68
C THR A 101 22.62 -13.31 17.51
N GLY A 102 23.45 -12.28 17.54
CA GLY A 102 24.32 -11.86 16.44
C GLY A 102 23.56 -11.22 15.27
N ASP A 103 22.26 -10.93 15.41
CA ASP A 103 21.43 -10.30 14.37
C ASP A 103 20.62 -9.13 14.92
N SER A 104 21.04 -7.91 14.55
CA SER A 104 20.34 -6.67 14.91
C SER A 104 19.26 -6.25 13.91
N ARG A 105 19.16 -6.90 12.74
CA ARG A 105 18.20 -6.49 11.68
C ARG A 105 16.75 -6.66 12.11
N VAL A 106 16.46 -7.66 12.93
CA VAL A 106 15.13 -7.95 13.45
C VAL A 106 14.66 -6.95 14.51
N LEU A 107 15.57 -6.09 15.01
CA LEU A 107 15.29 -5.10 16.06
C LEU A 107 14.73 -3.79 15.51
N ARG A 108 14.52 -3.71 14.21
CA ARG A 108 14.01 -2.53 13.53
C ARG A 108 12.84 -2.87 12.62
N CYS A 109 11.85 -1.98 12.59
CA CYS A 109 10.76 -2.07 11.62
C CYS A 109 11.33 -1.87 10.20
N PRO A 110 10.98 -2.71 9.22
CA PRO A 110 11.40 -2.56 7.84
C PRO A 110 10.75 -1.38 7.12
N ASP A 111 9.72 -0.74 7.72
CA ASP A 111 9.17 0.50 7.21
C ASP A 111 10.18 1.64 7.35
N PRO A 112 10.41 2.45 6.28
CA PRO A 112 11.35 3.58 6.33
C PRO A 112 11.03 4.62 7.41
N ASN A 113 9.76 4.79 7.75
CA ASN A 113 9.27 5.71 8.78
C ASN A 113 9.13 5.03 10.16
N GLY A 114 9.37 3.73 10.21
CA GLY A 114 9.33 2.93 11.42
C GLY A 114 10.44 3.23 12.40
N GLY A 115 10.98 2.67 13.17
CA GLY A 115 12.09 2.93 14.07
C GLY A 115 12.64 1.63 14.61
N GLU A 116 13.56 1.76 15.53
CA GLU A 116 13.98 0.64 16.34
C GLU A 116 12.88 0.31 17.34
N TYR A 117 12.66 -0.98 17.58
CA TYR A 117 11.68 -1.41 18.57
C TYR A 117 12.11 -0.97 19.96
N VAL A 118 11.13 -0.57 20.77
CA VAL A 118 11.36 -0.22 22.16
C VAL A 118 11.12 -1.44 23.04
N TYR A 119 12.13 -1.83 23.80
CA TYR A 119 12.09 -2.90 24.77
C TYR A 119 11.81 -2.36 26.17
N ILE A 120 10.90 -3.00 26.90
CA ILE A 120 10.62 -2.69 28.30
C ILE A 120 11.27 -3.78 29.18
N PRO A 121 12.45 -3.51 29.76
CA PRO A 121 13.18 -4.50 30.55
C PRO A 121 12.44 -4.84 31.85
N GLY A 122 12.83 -5.95 32.47
CA GLY A 122 12.29 -6.41 33.76
C GLY A 122 10.93 -7.09 33.69
N ALA A 123 10.48 -7.48 32.48
CA ALA A 123 9.43 -8.47 32.33
C ALA A 123 9.97 -9.86 32.72
N ARG A 124 9.10 -10.70 33.29
CA ARG A 124 9.40 -12.10 33.63
C ARG A 124 8.59 -13.00 32.73
N THR A 125 9.04 -14.22 32.53
CA THR A 125 8.32 -15.23 31.73
C THR A 125 7.00 -15.68 32.38
N ASP A 126 6.83 -15.45 33.68
CA ASP A 126 5.62 -15.72 34.48
C ASP A 126 4.74 -14.48 34.74
N ASP A 127 5.06 -13.33 34.10
CA ASP A 127 4.31 -12.08 34.22
C ASP A 127 2.88 -12.20 33.65
N ALA A 128 2.04 -11.25 34.03
CA ALA A 128 0.68 -11.13 33.49
C ALA A 128 0.72 -11.13 31.95
N ALA A 129 -0.15 -11.93 31.34
CA ALA A 129 -0.19 -12.20 29.90
C ALA A 129 -0.19 -10.94 29.03
N MET A 130 -0.79 -9.85 29.50
CA MET A 130 -0.94 -8.59 28.78
C MET A 130 0.15 -7.55 29.12
N ARG A 131 1.27 -7.95 29.68
CA ARG A 131 2.40 -7.06 29.93
C ARG A 131 3.15 -6.79 28.63
N VAL A 132 3.34 -5.52 28.29
CA VAL A 132 4.09 -5.11 27.10
C VAL A 132 5.58 -5.38 27.30
N VAL A 133 6.20 -6.05 26.36
CA VAL A 133 7.65 -6.36 26.38
C VAL A 133 8.39 -5.58 25.29
N VAL A 134 7.86 -5.56 24.05
CA VAL A 134 8.45 -4.83 22.92
C VAL A 134 7.35 -4.16 22.12
N TYR A 135 7.59 -2.97 21.63
CA TYR A 135 6.62 -2.27 20.79
C TYR A 135 7.28 -1.38 19.73
N GLU A 136 6.54 -1.07 18.69
CA GLU A 136 6.92 -0.07 17.68
C GLU A 136 6.69 1.34 18.24
N PRO A 137 7.70 2.23 18.20
CA PRO A 137 7.56 3.60 18.71
C PRO A 137 6.67 4.48 17.81
N THR A 138 6.57 4.16 16.51
CA THR A 138 5.85 4.96 15.50
C THR A 138 4.67 4.17 14.96
N PRO A 139 3.45 4.76 14.86
CA PRO A 139 2.26 4.10 14.35
C PRO A 139 2.22 4.09 12.81
N VAL A 140 3.18 3.41 12.17
CA VAL A 140 3.37 3.41 10.71
C VAL A 140 2.43 2.45 9.97
N HIS A 141 1.69 1.60 10.67
CA HIS A 141 0.80 0.60 10.10
C HIS A 141 -0.65 0.96 10.39
N ASP A 142 -1.32 1.63 9.46
CA ASP A 142 -2.71 2.13 9.60
C ASP A 142 -2.92 2.95 10.90
N GLY A 143 -1.92 3.75 11.31
CA GLY A 143 -1.97 4.53 12.53
C GLY A 143 -1.90 3.69 13.82
N ARG A 144 -1.42 2.44 13.74
CA ARG A 144 -1.30 1.51 14.86
C ARG A 144 0.16 1.13 15.11
N HIS A 145 0.43 0.74 16.34
CA HIS A 145 1.70 0.19 16.80
C HIS A 145 1.59 -1.33 16.93
N ASN A 146 2.52 -2.08 16.37
CA ASN A 146 2.63 -3.50 16.67
C ASN A 146 3.32 -3.67 18.04
N VAL A 147 2.76 -4.53 18.87
CA VAL A 147 3.16 -4.73 20.27
C VAL A 147 3.31 -6.21 20.56
N LEU A 148 4.41 -6.58 21.17
CA LEU A 148 4.65 -7.94 21.73
C LEU A 148 4.39 -7.93 23.21
N PHE A 149 3.55 -8.86 23.67
CA PHE A 149 3.25 -9.10 25.07
C PHE A 149 4.09 -10.24 25.68
N ALA A 150 4.16 -10.28 26.99
CA ALA A 150 4.93 -11.28 27.74
C ALA A 150 4.50 -12.73 27.45
N ASN A 151 3.23 -12.95 27.12
CA ASN A 151 2.72 -14.26 26.69
C ASN A 151 3.06 -14.65 25.23
N GLY A 152 3.85 -13.81 24.51
CA GLY A 152 4.20 -14.03 23.10
C GLY A 152 3.12 -13.62 22.10
N GLN A 153 1.98 -13.07 22.54
CA GLN A 153 0.97 -12.51 21.64
C GLN A 153 1.45 -11.21 21.04
N ILE A 154 1.04 -10.98 19.79
CA ILE A 154 1.28 -9.73 19.07
C ILE A 154 -0.06 -9.12 18.73
N ALA A 155 -0.21 -7.82 18.99
CA ALA A 155 -1.40 -7.04 18.65
C ALA A 155 -1.01 -5.71 18.03
N ALA A 156 -1.89 -5.18 17.17
CA ALA A 156 -1.80 -3.83 16.63
C ALA A 156 -2.69 -2.91 17.47
N LEU A 157 -2.09 -2.01 18.24
CA LEU A 157 -2.77 -1.09 19.17
C LEU A 157 -2.79 0.32 18.61
N THR A 158 -3.86 1.05 18.87
CA THR A 158 -3.89 2.50 18.68
C THR A 158 -2.94 3.19 19.67
N PRO A 159 -2.54 4.45 19.43
CA PRO A 159 -1.67 5.18 20.35
C PRO A 159 -2.20 5.27 21.79
N ASP A 160 -3.52 5.39 21.95
CA ASP A 160 -4.14 5.45 23.28
C ASP A 160 -4.16 4.09 23.98
N GLU A 161 -4.47 3.01 23.24
CA GLU A 161 -4.39 1.63 23.75
C GLU A 161 -2.96 1.27 24.15
N LEU A 162 -1.96 1.64 23.34
CA LEU A 162 -0.56 1.40 23.66
C LEU A 162 -0.15 2.14 24.95
N ARG A 163 -0.53 3.42 25.09
CA ARG A 163 -0.25 4.20 26.30
C ARG A 163 -0.82 3.51 27.54
N ALA A 164 -2.09 3.13 27.48
CA ALA A 164 -2.75 2.43 28.60
C ALA A 164 -2.07 1.09 28.93
N ALA A 165 -1.66 0.32 27.90
CA ALA A 165 -0.95 -0.96 28.10
C ALA A 165 0.43 -0.76 28.73
N ILE A 166 1.18 0.29 28.33
CA ILE A 166 2.47 0.61 28.94
C ILE A 166 2.29 1.06 30.40
N GLU A 167 1.32 1.93 30.68
CA GLU A 167 1.01 2.35 32.06
C GLU A 167 0.63 1.16 32.94
N GLY A 168 -0.20 0.23 32.44
CA GLY A 168 -0.53 -1.01 33.12
C GLY A 168 0.71 -1.88 33.37
N THR A 169 1.62 -1.95 32.41
CA THR A 169 2.89 -2.68 32.54
C THR A 169 3.79 -2.07 33.62
N LEU A 170 3.90 -0.76 33.68
CA LEU A 170 4.76 -0.06 34.64
C LEU A 170 4.17 -0.03 36.06
N SER A 171 2.85 0.04 36.19
CA SER A 171 2.17 0.05 37.50
C SER A 171 2.20 -1.33 38.18
N GLY A 172 2.17 -2.40 37.42
CA GLY A 172 2.28 -3.77 37.95
C GLY A 172 3.67 -4.17 38.47
N ARG A 173 4.65 -3.28 38.41
CA ARG A 173 6.03 -3.48 38.92
C ARG A 173 6.22 -3.12 40.41
N ARG A 174 5.16 -2.68 41.10
CA ARG A 174 5.22 -2.30 42.54
C ARG A 174 4.95 -3.46 43.45
#